data_98a8ce6d192ab8e07a5e0c0b753eff57
#
_entry.id   98a8ce6d192ab8e07a5e0c0b753eff57
#
_cell.length_a   1.000
_cell.length_b   1.000
_cell.length_c   1.000
_cell.angle_alpha   90.00
_cell.angle_beta   90.00
_cell.angle_gamma   90.00
#
_symmetry.space_group_name_H-M   'P 1'
#
loop_
_entity.id
_entity.type
_entity.pdbx_description
1 polymer ?
#
loop_
_entity_poly.entity_id
_entity_poly.type
_entity_poly.pdbx_seq_one_letter_code
_entity_poly.pdbx_strand_id
1 'polypeptide(L)'
;MNQGAFFVIIQTMERRLGVHISIAGGIDKGLERARELDCSTVQIFSHNPRGWGLGKRDAVEVRRFRELKNEYDIQPVFVHTSYLINLASPRQYLLHKSFEMIVQELHIADEIDAEYVVLHTGSASGDEPAGARKRAIEALKRVAEQGKWKAGLLLENTAGERGDITSRIVEIAGIIEKVPPGLIAGICLDTCHAFSAGYDITSEKGLRGLADEIRTHIGKDRLRLIHLNDSKKPMGSGVDRHEHIGEGTIGEKGLQRFLLHPFFSDVPLILETPKHSDEDDRRNLRNIKKLIG
;
A
#
# COMPACT_ATOMS: atom_id res chain seq x y z
N MET A 1 39.95 4.31 -37.94
CA MET A 1 38.69 4.91 -37.40
C MET A 1 38.02 3.86 -36.55
N ASN A 2 38.21 3.97 -35.23
CA ASN A 2 37.72 2.99 -34.27
C ASN A 2 36.36 3.49 -33.75
N GLN A 3 35.28 2.83 -34.15
CA GLN A 3 33.96 3.08 -33.60
C GLN A 3 33.85 2.31 -32.28
N GLY A 4 34.08 3.00 -31.18
CA GLY A 4 33.81 2.51 -29.85
C GLY A 4 32.30 2.40 -29.62
N ALA A 5 31.77 1.18 -29.60
CA ALA A 5 30.40 0.92 -29.17
C ALA A 5 30.33 1.20 -27.67
N PHE A 6 29.64 2.28 -27.28
CA PHE A 6 29.23 2.53 -25.91
C PHE A 6 28.09 1.51 -25.58
N PHE A 7 28.46 0.44 -24.88
CA PHE A 7 27.47 -0.38 -24.18
C PHE A 7 26.97 0.42 -22.97
N VAL A 8 25.81 1.04 -23.10
CA VAL A 8 25.07 1.52 -21.95
C VAL A 8 24.56 0.29 -21.21
N ILE A 9 25.22 -0.08 -20.13
CA ILE A 9 24.69 -1.06 -19.19
C ILE A 9 23.50 -0.38 -18.52
N ILE A 10 22.30 -0.62 -19.06
CA ILE A 10 21.07 -0.34 -18.33
C ILE A 10 21.04 -1.37 -17.21
N GLN A 11 21.51 -0.96 -16.04
CA GLN A 11 21.31 -1.70 -14.80
C GLN A 11 19.80 -1.65 -14.55
N THR A 12 19.09 -2.69 -14.97
CA THR A 12 17.68 -2.86 -14.59
C THR A 12 17.68 -2.99 -13.07
N MET A 13 17.28 -1.92 -12.38
CA MET A 13 17.07 -2.01 -10.94
C MET A 13 16.03 -3.09 -10.71
N GLU A 14 16.42 -4.13 -10.02
CA GLU A 14 15.52 -5.23 -9.68
C GLU A 14 14.33 -4.66 -8.90
N ARG A 15 13.11 -5.00 -9.33
CA ARG A 15 11.88 -4.49 -8.72
C ARG A 15 11.81 -4.88 -7.26
N ARG A 16 11.59 -3.92 -6.36
CA ARG A 16 11.43 -4.17 -4.93
C ARG A 16 10.19 -5.03 -4.68
N LEU A 17 10.37 -6.16 -4.00
CA LEU A 17 9.34 -7.17 -3.73
C LEU A 17 9.40 -7.57 -2.25
N GLY A 18 8.24 -7.60 -1.61
CA GLY A 18 8.11 -7.98 -0.22
C GLY A 18 6.69 -8.38 0.17
N VAL A 19 6.47 -8.54 1.47
CA VAL A 19 5.21 -8.97 2.05
C VAL A 19 4.82 -8.08 3.23
N HIS A 20 3.54 -8.10 3.61
CA HIS A 20 3.11 -7.60 4.90
C HIS A 20 3.58 -8.57 5.99
N ILE A 21 4.54 -8.11 6.81
CA ILE A 21 5.24 -8.99 7.76
C ILE A 21 4.83 -8.74 9.20
N SER A 22 4.84 -9.80 10.02
CA SER A 22 4.55 -9.73 11.44
C SER A 22 5.72 -9.12 12.22
N ILE A 23 5.41 -8.20 13.13
CA ILE A 23 6.35 -7.62 14.10
C ILE A 23 6.30 -8.31 15.47
N ALA A 24 5.72 -9.49 15.58
CA ALA A 24 5.65 -10.23 16.83
C ALA A 24 7.05 -10.48 17.40
N GLY A 25 7.25 -10.11 18.67
CA GLY A 25 8.55 -10.23 19.35
C GLY A 25 9.46 -9.01 19.22
N GLY A 26 9.03 -7.94 18.52
CA GLY A 26 9.76 -6.69 18.29
C GLY A 26 9.73 -6.25 16.82
N ILE A 27 9.80 -4.94 16.57
CA ILE A 27 9.76 -4.41 15.20
C ILE A 27 10.99 -4.86 14.38
N ASP A 28 12.15 -4.93 15.01
CA ASP A 28 13.41 -5.42 14.41
C ASP A 28 13.29 -6.88 13.94
N LYS A 29 12.50 -7.72 14.65
CA LYS A 29 12.21 -9.10 14.24
C LYS A 29 11.41 -9.20 12.93
N GLY A 30 10.66 -8.16 12.60
CA GLY A 30 10.03 -8.05 11.28
C GLY A 30 11.05 -8.04 10.15
N LEU A 31 12.13 -7.27 10.28
CA LEU A 31 13.18 -7.20 9.25
C LEU A 31 14.04 -8.49 9.18
N GLU A 32 14.28 -9.17 10.30
CA GLU A 32 14.92 -10.49 10.29
C GLU A 32 14.09 -11.50 9.48
N ARG A 33 12.76 -11.57 9.73
CA ARG A 33 11.84 -12.41 8.92
C ARG A 33 11.81 -12.02 7.45
N ALA A 34 11.82 -10.72 7.16
CA ALA A 34 11.87 -10.22 5.78
C ALA A 34 13.14 -10.68 5.07
N ARG A 35 14.28 -10.63 5.75
CA ARG A 35 15.57 -11.14 5.25
C ARG A 35 15.51 -12.64 4.94
N GLU A 36 14.90 -13.44 5.83
CA GLU A 36 14.73 -14.89 5.63
C GLU A 36 13.82 -15.23 4.43
N LEU A 37 12.91 -14.30 4.05
CA LEU A 37 12.03 -14.40 2.89
C LEU A 37 12.65 -13.81 1.61
N ASP A 38 13.87 -13.28 1.67
CA ASP A 38 14.53 -12.58 0.55
C ASP A 38 13.70 -11.38 0.05
N CYS A 39 13.08 -10.66 0.99
CA CYS A 39 12.35 -9.43 0.70
C CYS A 39 13.30 -8.24 0.59
N SER A 40 13.07 -7.38 -0.40
CA SER A 40 13.81 -6.12 -0.60
C SER A 40 13.01 -4.87 -0.20
N THR A 41 11.76 -5.06 0.20
CA THR A 41 10.85 -4.08 0.78
C THR A 41 9.91 -4.79 1.75
N VAL A 42 9.27 -4.05 2.67
CA VAL A 42 8.30 -4.65 3.61
C VAL A 42 7.19 -3.67 3.94
N GLN A 43 6.05 -4.24 4.34
CA GLN A 43 5.01 -3.53 5.05
C GLN A 43 4.79 -4.14 6.44
N ILE A 44 4.55 -3.29 7.41
CA ILE A 44 4.27 -3.70 8.79
C ILE A 44 3.05 -2.94 9.34
N PHE A 45 2.38 -3.53 10.32
CA PHE A 45 1.63 -2.71 11.27
C PHE A 45 2.58 -2.20 12.35
N SER A 46 2.46 -0.95 12.74
CA SER A 46 3.31 -0.35 13.78
C SER A 46 2.94 -0.82 15.19
N HIS A 47 1.76 -1.43 15.35
CA HIS A 47 1.18 -1.94 16.60
C HIS A 47 0.09 -2.97 16.29
N ASN A 48 -0.63 -3.46 17.30
CA ASN A 48 -1.78 -4.34 17.07
C ASN A 48 -2.90 -3.61 16.29
N PRO A 49 -3.17 -3.98 15.04
CA PRO A 49 -4.10 -3.23 14.18
C PRO A 49 -5.57 -3.35 14.59
N ARG A 50 -5.89 -4.17 15.60
CA ARG A 50 -7.24 -4.34 16.15
C ARG A 50 -7.47 -3.57 17.45
N GLY A 51 -6.53 -2.74 17.87
CA GLY A 51 -6.60 -1.94 19.09
C GLY A 51 -6.18 -0.50 18.86
N TRP A 52 -6.67 0.41 19.72
CA TRP A 52 -6.27 1.84 19.70
C TRP A 52 -5.00 2.11 20.51
N GLY A 53 -4.42 1.10 21.13
CA GLY A 53 -3.21 1.24 21.93
C GLY A 53 -1.96 1.02 21.11
N LEU A 54 -1.05 2.00 21.11
CA LEU A 54 0.21 1.93 20.36
C LEU A 54 1.31 1.14 21.06
N GLY A 55 1.15 0.86 22.34
CA GLY A 55 2.22 0.28 23.15
C GLY A 55 3.39 1.26 23.37
N LYS A 56 4.36 0.85 24.17
CA LYS A 56 5.63 1.55 24.27
C LYS A 56 6.63 0.83 23.35
N ARG A 57 7.31 1.57 22.49
CA ARG A 57 8.44 1.06 21.72
C ARG A 57 9.72 1.20 22.53
N ASP A 58 10.57 0.21 22.45
CA ASP A 58 11.92 0.28 23.02
C ASP A 58 12.84 1.03 22.05
N ALA A 59 13.56 2.03 22.55
CA ALA A 59 14.54 2.79 21.76
C ALA A 59 15.66 1.89 21.20
N VAL A 60 15.95 0.77 21.84
CA VAL A 60 16.91 -0.24 21.35
C VAL A 60 16.35 -0.95 20.12
N GLU A 61 15.09 -1.38 20.16
CA GLU A 61 14.41 -2.00 19.01
C GLU A 61 14.33 -1.05 17.80
N VAL A 62 13.97 0.23 18.04
CA VAL A 62 13.92 1.26 16.98
C VAL A 62 15.29 1.44 16.32
N ARG A 63 16.34 1.55 17.11
CA ARG A 63 17.71 1.68 16.59
C ARG A 63 18.10 0.44 15.79
N ARG A 64 17.84 -0.75 16.33
CA ARG A 64 18.16 -2.00 15.67
C ARG A 64 17.37 -2.16 14.36
N PHE A 65 16.09 -1.76 14.33
CA PHE A 65 15.29 -1.73 13.11
C PHE A 65 15.96 -0.89 12.00
N ARG A 66 16.38 0.34 12.32
CA ARG A 66 17.07 1.23 11.36
C ARG A 66 18.41 0.64 10.86
N GLU A 67 19.17 0.02 11.75
CA GLU A 67 20.43 -0.67 11.41
C GLU A 67 20.16 -1.81 10.41
N LEU A 68 19.21 -2.69 10.73
CA LEU A 68 18.85 -3.83 9.90
C LEU A 68 18.23 -3.41 8.55
N LYS A 69 17.42 -2.36 8.53
CA LYS A 69 16.88 -1.78 7.29
C LYS A 69 17.99 -1.45 6.30
N ASN A 70 19.04 -0.78 6.80
CA ASN A 70 20.20 -0.40 5.99
C ASN A 70 21.10 -1.60 5.66
N GLU A 71 21.38 -2.47 6.63
CA GLU A 71 22.24 -3.65 6.49
C GLU A 71 21.70 -4.62 5.43
N TYR A 72 20.36 -4.83 5.42
CA TYR A 72 19.68 -5.76 4.51
C TYR A 72 19.18 -5.12 3.22
N ASP A 73 19.38 -3.81 3.03
CA ASP A 73 18.86 -3.02 1.91
C ASP A 73 17.34 -3.21 1.72
N ILE A 74 16.59 -3.22 2.84
CA ILE A 74 15.12 -3.35 2.83
C ILE A 74 14.52 -1.95 2.76
N GLN A 75 14.11 -1.54 1.55
CA GLN A 75 13.52 -0.23 1.29
C GLN A 75 12.71 -0.21 -0.01
N PRO A 76 11.65 0.64 -0.10
CA PRO A 76 11.07 1.39 1.00
C PRO A 76 10.41 0.49 2.06
N VAL A 77 10.29 1.00 3.28
CA VAL A 77 9.47 0.41 4.36
C VAL A 77 8.12 1.14 4.40
N PHE A 78 7.04 0.37 4.46
CA PHE A 78 5.68 0.86 4.56
C PHE A 78 5.10 0.52 5.94
N VAL A 79 4.41 1.49 6.55
CA VAL A 79 3.59 1.28 7.73
C VAL A 79 2.13 1.30 7.29
N HIS A 80 1.43 0.19 7.42
CA HIS A 80 -0.01 0.17 7.15
C HIS A 80 -0.78 0.61 8.40
N THR A 81 -1.75 1.48 8.23
CA THR A 81 -2.56 1.96 9.35
C THR A 81 -3.50 0.88 9.90
N SER A 82 -3.94 1.08 11.15
CA SER A 82 -4.90 0.18 11.80
C SER A 82 -6.22 0.05 11.03
N TYR A 83 -6.82 -1.14 11.03
CA TYR A 83 -8.17 -1.41 10.49
C TYR A 83 -9.29 -0.61 11.16
N LEU A 84 -9.02 -0.03 12.35
CA LEU A 84 -10.01 0.73 13.09
C LEU A 84 -10.24 2.14 12.55
N ILE A 85 -9.32 2.62 11.72
CA ILE A 85 -9.36 3.99 11.19
C ILE A 85 -10.51 4.15 10.19
N ASN A 86 -11.30 5.19 10.40
CA ASN A 86 -12.32 5.63 9.46
C ASN A 86 -12.47 7.16 9.52
N LEU A 87 -11.75 7.88 8.68
CA LEU A 87 -11.82 9.35 8.57
C LEU A 87 -13.12 9.84 7.95
N ALA A 88 -13.89 8.96 7.33
CA ALA A 88 -15.17 9.27 6.70
C ALA A 88 -16.37 9.06 7.65
N SER A 89 -16.14 8.52 8.85
CA SER A 89 -17.19 8.15 9.80
C SER A 89 -18.08 9.33 10.20
N PRO A 90 -19.42 9.18 10.24
CA PRO A 90 -20.31 10.17 10.83
C PRO A 90 -20.22 10.20 12.36
N ARG A 91 -19.65 9.18 13.00
CA ARG A 91 -19.51 9.10 14.46
C ARG A 91 -18.30 9.92 14.91
N GLN A 92 -18.53 11.05 15.57
CA GLN A 92 -17.48 11.99 15.99
C GLN A 92 -16.37 11.35 16.84
N TYR A 93 -16.72 10.45 17.75
CA TYR A 93 -15.73 9.72 18.55
C TYR A 93 -14.77 8.90 17.67
N LEU A 94 -15.30 8.16 16.68
CA LEU A 94 -14.49 7.34 15.78
C LEU A 94 -13.62 8.21 14.87
N LEU A 95 -14.20 9.30 14.36
CA LEU A 95 -13.48 10.27 13.55
C LEU A 95 -12.29 10.88 14.31
N HIS A 96 -12.52 11.28 15.57
CA HIS A 96 -11.46 11.83 16.43
C HIS A 96 -10.37 10.80 16.72
N LYS A 97 -10.74 9.57 17.09
CA LYS A 97 -9.78 8.49 17.31
C LYS A 97 -8.97 8.14 16.06
N SER A 98 -9.61 8.15 14.90
CA SER A 98 -8.95 7.91 13.61
C SER A 98 -7.93 9.00 13.30
N PHE A 99 -8.30 10.26 13.53
CA PHE A 99 -7.38 11.40 13.39
C PHE A 99 -6.16 11.27 14.31
N GLU A 100 -6.38 11.02 15.62
CA GLU A 100 -5.29 10.84 16.58
C GLU A 100 -4.35 9.70 16.16
N MET A 101 -4.92 8.57 15.69
CA MET A 101 -4.15 7.40 15.29
C MET A 101 -3.27 7.69 14.07
N ILE A 102 -3.77 8.39 13.04
CA ILE A 102 -2.95 8.72 11.86
C ILE A 102 -1.77 9.61 12.24
N VAL A 103 -1.97 10.60 13.11
CA VAL A 103 -0.88 11.45 13.60
C VAL A 103 0.18 10.60 14.29
N GLN A 104 -0.23 9.63 15.11
CA GLN A 104 0.68 8.73 15.80
C GLN A 104 1.40 7.77 14.84
N GLU A 105 0.70 7.22 13.84
CA GLU A 105 1.31 6.34 12.81
C GLU A 105 2.38 7.07 12.01
N LEU A 106 2.17 8.34 11.67
CA LEU A 106 3.16 9.18 11.00
C LEU A 106 4.38 9.44 11.90
N HIS A 107 4.18 9.71 13.19
CA HIS A 107 5.29 9.84 14.15
C HIS A 107 6.08 8.53 14.27
N ILE A 108 5.40 7.39 14.32
CA ILE A 108 6.06 6.09 14.38
C ILE A 108 6.86 5.83 13.12
N ALA A 109 6.28 6.12 11.95
CA ALA A 109 6.97 5.96 10.67
C ALA A 109 8.27 6.78 10.62
N ASP A 110 8.22 8.04 11.08
CA ASP A 110 9.43 8.87 11.20
C ASP A 110 10.43 8.30 12.20
N GLU A 111 9.94 7.79 13.34
CA GLU A 111 10.77 7.20 14.39
C GLU A 111 11.56 5.98 13.89
N ILE A 112 10.94 5.13 13.06
CA ILE A 112 11.59 3.93 12.50
C ILE A 112 12.26 4.18 11.14
N ASP A 113 12.22 5.40 10.63
CA ASP A 113 12.73 5.81 9.32
C ASP A 113 12.04 5.05 8.17
N ALA A 114 10.72 4.82 8.29
CA ALA A 114 9.89 4.32 7.20
C ALA A 114 9.57 5.43 6.20
N GLU A 115 9.51 5.08 4.92
CA GLU A 115 9.28 6.06 3.85
C GLU A 115 7.81 6.44 3.71
N TYR A 116 6.89 5.51 4.01
CA TYR A 116 5.47 5.74 3.76
C TYR A 116 4.56 5.14 4.83
N VAL A 117 3.40 5.79 4.99
CA VAL A 117 2.25 5.27 5.74
C VAL A 117 1.11 5.02 4.76
N VAL A 118 0.55 3.82 4.74
CA VAL A 118 -0.57 3.41 3.86
C VAL A 118 -1.88 3.55 4.62
N LEU A 119 -2.87 4.20 4.01
CA LEU A 119 -4.14 4.54 4.63
C LEU A 119 -5.34 4.16 3.76
N HIS A 120 -6.23 3.32 4.31
CA HIS A 120 -7.63 3.30 3.90
C HIS A 120 -8.35 4.50 4.51
N THR A 121 -8.90 5.39 3.68
CA THR A 121 -9.55 6.61 4.17
C THR A 121 -10.84 6.35 4.97
N GLY A 122 -11.40 5.16 4.82
CA GLY A 122 -12.60 4.70 5.50
C GLY A 122 -13.86 4.73 4.63
N SER A 123 -14.99 4.50 5.26
CA SER A 123 -16.28 4.41 4.59
C SER A 123 -17.35 5.31 5.21
N ALA A 124 -18.38 5.61 4.43
CA ALA A 124 -19.52 6.43 4.85
C ALA A 124 -20.35 5.80 5.99
N SER A 125 -20.20 4.50 6.26
CA SER A 125 -20.91 3.79 7.34
C SER A 125 -22.44 3.98 7.28
N GLY A 126 -23.00 3.99 6.07
CA GLY A 126 -24.45 4.16 5.83
C GLY A 126 -24.90 5.61 5.63
N ASP A 127 -24.01 6.59 5.73
CA ASP A 127 -24.26 8.00 5.42
C ASP A 127 -24.02 8.30 3.92
N GLU A 128 -24.28 9.54 3.50
CA GLU A 128 -24.05 9.98 2.12
C GLU A 128 -22.56 10.07 1.77
N PRO A 129 -22.10 9.50 0.63
CA PRO A 129 -20.69 9.49 0.24
C PRO A 129 -20.06 10.88 0.14
N ALA A 130 -20.83 11.90 -0.29
CA ALA A 130 -20.30 13.26 -0.39
C ALA A 130 -19.96 13.85 0.97
N GLY A 131 -20.81 13.64 1.99
CA GLY A 131 -20.56 14.03 3.37
C GLY A 131 -19.38 13.27 3.98
N ALA A 132 -19.26 12.00 3.69
CA ALA A 132 -18.17 11.13 4.10
C ALA A 132 -16.82 11.62 3.55
N ARG A 133 -16.73 11.90 2.23
CA ARG A 133 -15.52 12.48 1.61
C ARG A 133 -15.14 13.82 2.22
N LYS A 134 -16.13 14.68 2.49
CA LYS A 134 -15.85 15.97 3.15
C LYS A 134 -15.21 15.76 4.53
N ARG A 135 -15.72 14.85 5.35
CA ARG A 135 -15.14 14.53 6.67
C ARG A 135 -13.70 14.04 6.56
N ALA A 136 -13.44 13.10 5.63
CA ALA A 136 -12.08 12.59 5.39
C ALA A 136 -11.11 13.70 4.97
N ILE A 137 -11.52 14.59 4.05
CA ILE A 137 -10.71 15.74 3.63
C ILE A 137 -10.42 16.68 4.80
N GLU A 138 -11.42 17.06 5.60
CA GLU A 138 -11.21 17.95 6.75
C GLU A 138 -10.33 17.29 7.83
N ALA A 139 -10.47 15.99 8.05
CA ALA A 139 -9.59 15.23 8.95
C ALA A 139 -8.13 15.24 8.45
N LEU A 140 -7.90 14.99 7.16
CA LEU A 140 -6.56 15.03 6.56
C LEU A 140 -5.94 16.43 6.58
N LYS A 141 -6.73 17.50 6.38
CA LYS A 141 -6.25 18.88 6.56
C LYS A 141 -5.76 19.10 7.98
N ARG A 142 -6.54 18.67 8.98
CA ARG A 142 -6.15 18.76 10.39
C ARG A 142 -4.90 17.95 10.69
N VAL A 143 -4.72 16.78 10.07
CA VAL A 143 -3.46 16.01 10.17
C VAL A 143 -2.30 16.82 9.64
N ALA A 144 -2.43 17.47 8.47
CA ALA A 144 -1.38 18.32 7.90
C ALA A 144 -0.98 19.50 8.80
N GLU A 145 -1.89 19.99 9.66
CA GLU A 145 -1.64 21.08 10.62
C GLU A 145 -0.86 20.62 11.87
N GLN A 146 -0.82 19.30 12.15
CA GLN A 146 -0.16 18.76 13.37
C GLN A 146 1.37 18.75 13.27
N GLY A 147 1.93 18.74 12.07
CA GLY A 147 3.37 18.69 11.90
C GLY A 147 3.82 18.48 10.46
N LYS A 148 5.14 18.31 10.33
CA LYS A 148 5.77 17.88 9.09
C LYS A 148 6.44 16.55 9.35
N TRP A 149 6.09 15.58 8.57
CA TRP A 149 6.68 14.24 8.65
C TRP A 149 7.62 14.01 7.46
N LYS A 150 8.62 13.15 7.66
CA LYS A 150 9.46 12.63 6.57
C LYS A 150 8.71 11.56 5.79
N ALA A 151 7.99 10.69 6.53
CA ALA A 151 7.15 9.66 5.94
C ALA A 151 5.96 10.28 5.18
N GLY A 152 5.79 9.86 3.93
CA GLY A 152 4.68 10.30 3.10
C GLY A 152 3.43 9.45 3.30
N LEU A 153 2.25 10.07 3.37
CA LEU A 153 0.99 9.34 3.41
C LEU A 153 0.62 8.84 2.01
N LEU A 154 0.25 7.57 1.87
CA LEU A 154 -0.31 6.99 0.65
C LEU A 154 -1.79 6.66 0.87
N LEU A 155 -2.65 7.12 -0.02
CA LEU A 155 -4.05 6.71 -0.01
C LEU A 155 -4.20 5.43 -0.84
N GLU A 156 -4.84 4.43 -0.25
CA GLU A 156 -5.10 3.16 -0.91
C GLU A 156 -6.50 3.15 -1.53
N ASN A 157 -6.62 2.54 -2.73
CA ASN A 157 -7.94 2.26 -3.31
C ASN A 157 -8.62 1.11 -2.55
N THR A 158 -9.93 1.19 -2.41
CA THR A 158 -10.77 0.19 -1.74
C THR A 158 -11.56 -0.67 -2.72
N ALA A 159 -12.10 -1.80 -2.26
CA ALA A 159 -12.76 -2.80 -3.09
C ALA A 159 -14.12 -2.36 -3.68
N GLY A 160 -14.65 -1.21 -3.27
CA GLY A 160 -15.99 -0.76 -3.66
C GLY A 160 -17.09 -1.38 -2.79
N GLU A 161 -16.78 -1.73 -1.55
CA GLU A 161 -17.76 -2.14 -0.56
C GLU A 161 -18.73 -1.00 -0.30
N ARG A 162 -19.93 -1.35 0.21
CA ARG A 162 -20.97 -0.34 0.44
C ARG A 162 -20.48 0.79 1.35
N GLY A 163 -20.43 1.99 0.79
CA GLY A 163 -20.03 3.19 1.49
C GLY A 163 -18.55 3.55 1.36
N ASP A 164 -17.75 2.80 0.61
CA ASP A 164 -16.39 3.18 0.27
C ASP A 164 -16.34 4.54 -0.43
N ILE A 165 -15.29 5.30 -0.18
CA ILE A 165 -15.14 6.65 -0.72
C ILE A 165 -13.87 6.81 -1.57
N THR A 166 -13.09 5.74 -1.74
CA THR A 166 -11.82 5.69 -2.48
C THR A 166 -11.71 4.45 -3.37
N SER A 167 -12.84 3.90 -3.84
CA SER A 167 -12.82 2.75 -4.73
C SER A 167 -12.41 3.09 -6.17
N ARG A 168 -12.53 4.36 -6.56
CA ARG A 168 -12.13 4.85 -7.89
C ARG A 168 -10.95 5.80 -7.78
N ILE A 169 -10.04 5.74 -8.75
CA ILE A 169 -8.86 6.61 -8.80
C ILE A 169 -9.25 8.09 -8.78
N VAL A 170 -10.31 8.48 -9.49
CA VAL A 170 -10.80 9.86 -9.48
C VAL A 170 -11.33 10.32 -8.13
N GLU A 171 -11.83 9.41 -7.28
CA GLU A 171 -12.26 9.73 -5.92
C GLU A 171 -11.06 10.05 -5.03
N ILE A 172 -10.00 9.25 -5.14
CA ILE A 172 -8.72 9.49 -4.44
C ILE A 172 -8.12 10.83 -4.89
N ALA A 173 -8.08 11.07 -6.20
CA ALA A 173 -7.60 12.33 -6.76
C ALA A 173 -8.36 13.54 -6.20
N GLY A 174 -9.68 13.46 -6.13
CA GLY A 174 -10.52 14.51 -5.57
C GLY A 174 -10.30 14.77 -4.07
N ILE A 175 -9.80 13.78 -3.31
CA ILE A 175 -9.33 13.99 -1.93
C ILE A 175 -7.96 14.66 -1.93
N ILE A 176 -7.03 14.18 -2.74
CA ILE A 176 -5.65 14.70 -2.82
C ILE A 176 -5.64 16.18 -3.20
N GLU A 177 -6.46 16.59 -4.16
CA GLU A 177 -6.55 17.99 -4.62
C GLU A 177 -7.00 18.97 -3.52
N LYS A 178 -7.73 18.48 -2.52
CA LYS A 178 -8.31 19.32 -1.46
C LYS A 178 -7.53 19.30 -0.15
N VAL A 179 -6.49 18.48 -0.07
CA VAL A 179 -5.58 18.39 1.09
C VAL A 179 -4.33 19.22 0.81
N PRO A 180 -3.77 19.95 1.81
CA PRO A 180 -2.55 20.71 1.63
C PRO A 180 -1.41 19.86 1.06
N PRO A 181 -0.59 20.39 0.13
CA PRO A 181 0.54 19.66 -0.42
C PRO A 181 1.56 19.29 0.68
N GLY A 182 2.21 18.15 0.50
CA GLY A 182 3.27 17.65 1.40
C GLY A 182 2.82 16.56 2.37
N LEU A 183 1.52 16.41 2.68
CA LEU A 183 1.03 15.29 3.51
C LEU A 183 0.89 14.01 2.68
N ILE A 184 0.17 14.07 1.55
CA ILE A 184 -0.11 12.90 0.72
C ILE A 184 0.97 12.80 -0.36
N ALA A 185 1.87 11.83 -0.23
CA ALA A 185 2.96 11.59 -1.17
C ALA A 185 2.50 10.88 -2.45
N GLY A 186 1.38 10.16 -2.39
CA GLY A 186 0.87 9.44 -3.53
C GLY A 186 -0.22 8.43 -3.16
N ILE A 187 -0.28 7.36 -3.95
CA ILE A 187 -1.25 6.28 -3.78
C ILE A 187 -0.57 4.92 -3.63
N CYS A 188 -1.25 4.02 -2.94
CA CYS A 188 -1.10 2.58 -3.01
C CYS A 188 -2.22 2.03 -3.91
N LEU A 189 -1.86 1.18 -4.87
CA LEU A 189 -2.81 0.49 -5.74
C LEU A 189 -2.89 -0.97 -5.33
N ASP A 190 -4.00 -1.38 -4.72
CA ASP A 190 -4.29 -2.79 -4.49
C ASP A 190 -5.00 -3.41 -5.71
N THR A 191 -4.46 -4.52 -6.21
CA THR A 191 -4.96 -5.21 -7.41
C THR A 191 -6.27 -5.96 -7.15
N CYS A 192 -6.44 -6.57 -5.97
CA CYS A 192 -7.69 -7.20 -5.57
C CYS A 192 -8.80 -6.16 -5.42
N HIS A 193 -8.52 -5.05 -4.76
CA HIS A 193 -9.48 -3.95 -4.58
C HIS A 193 -9.87 -3.32 -5.92
N ALA A 194 -8.90 -3.02 -6.80
CA ALA A 194 -9.18 -2.48 -8.12
C ALA A 194 -10.07 -3.43 -8.94
N PHE A 195 -9.76 -4.73 -8.94
CA PHE A 195 -10.56 -5.74 -9.62
C PHE A 195 -11.97 -5.85 -9.03
N SER A 196 -12.09 -5.89 -7.71
CA SER A 196 -13.37 -5.93 -7.01
C SER A 196 -14.20 -4.67 -7.23
N ALA A 197 -13.57 -3.49 -7.37
CA ALA A 197 -14.23 -2.23 -7.73
C ALA A 197 -14.60 -2.13 -9.23
N GLY A 198 -14.26 -3.14 -10.05
CA GLY A 198 -14.65 -3.24 -11.46
C GLY A 198 -13.60 -2.73 -12.47
N TYR A 199 -12.35 -2.51 -12.07
CA TYR A 199 -11.27 -2.29 -13.02
C TYR A 199 -10.86 -3.63 -13.66
N ASP A 200 -10.89 -3.71 -14.96
CA ASP A 200 -10.35 -4.87 -15.68
C ASP A 200 -8.83 -4.81 -15.75
N ILE A 201 -8.19 -5.39 -14.74
CA ILE A 201 -6.72 -5.49 -14.68
C ILE A 201 -6.18 -6.75 -15.39
N THR A 202 -7.06 -7.54 -16.03
CA THR A 202 -6.70 -8.80 -16.70
C THR A 202 -6.50 -8.64 -18.19
N SER A 203 -7.02 -7.58 -18.79
CA SER A 203 -6.87 -7.30 -20.22
C SER A 203 -5.95 -6.11 -20.50
N GLU A 204 -5.29 -6.13 -21.66
CA GLU A 204 -4.48 -5.02 -22.17
C GLU A 204 -5.24 -3.70 -22.23
N LYS A 205 -6.51 -3.73 -22.68
CA LYS A 205 -7.36 -2.54 -22.77
C LYS A 205 -7.67 -1.98 -21.40
N GLY A 206 -8.01 -2.84 -20.44
CA GLY A 206 -8.33 -2.43 -19.07
C GLY A 206 -7.11 -1.85 -18.35
N LEU A 207 -5.93 -2.49 -18.50
CA LEU A 207 -4.67 -1.99 -17.94
C LEU A 207 -4.27 -0.64 -18.50
N ARG A 208 -4.41 -0.43 -19.83
CA ARG A 208 -4.18 0.90 -20.42
C ARG A 208 -5.14 1.94 -19.83
N GLY A 209 -6.43 1.60 -19.70
CA GLY A 209 -7.42 2.51 -19.11
C GLY A 209 -7.06 2.91 -17.68
N LEU A 210 -6.68 1.95 -16.83
CA LEU A 210 -6.24 2.21 -15.46
C LEU A 210 -4.95 3.05 -15.41
N ALA A 211 -3.97 2.71 -16.25
CA ALA A 211 -2.72 3.46 -16.35
C ALA A 211 -2.96 4.92 -16.79
N ASP A 212 -3.84 5.14 -17.75
CA ASP A 212 -4.20 6.48 -18.23
C ASP A 212 -4.96 7.28 -17.18
N GLU A 213 -5.87 6.65 -16.43
CA GLU A 213 -6.59 7.29 -15.33
C GLU A 213 -5.63 7.71 -14.22
N ILE A 214 -4.71 6.83 -13.78
CA ILE A 214 -3.68 7.17 -12.79
C ILE A 214 -2.77 8.27 -13.31
N ARG A 215 -2.30 8.18 -14.55
CA ARG A 215 -1.41 9.19 -15.17
C ARG A 215 -2.08 10.57 -15.19
N THR A 216 -3.35 10.62 -15.53
CA THR A 216 -4.11 11.87 -15.70
C THR A 216 -4.45 12.53 -14.38
N HIS A 217 -4.90 11.76 -13.41
CA HIS A 217 -5.49 12.29 -12.17
C HIS A 217 -4.53 12.28 -10.98
N ILE A 218 -3.55 11.40 -10.97
CA ILE A 218 -2.59 11.23 -9.86
C ILE A 218 -1.18 11.64 -10.27
N GLY A 219 -0.75 11.23 -11.46
CA GLY A 219 0.64 11.26 -11.91
C GLY A 219 1.36 9.93 -11.68
N LYS A 220 2.14 9.45 -12.66
CA LYS A 220 2.89 8.18 -12.56
C LYS A 220 3.81 8.15 -11.33
N ASP A 221 4.52 9.24 -11.07
CA ASP A 221 5.49 9.34 -9.98
C ASP A 221 4.85 9.31 -8.60
N ARG A 222 3.53 9.41 -8.52
CA ARG A 222 2.78 9.30 -7.27
C ARG A 222 2.16 7.92 -7.03
N LEU A 223 2.30 6.98 -7.95
CA LEU A 223 2.05 5.56 -7.70
C LEU A 223 3.28 4.99 -6.99
N ARG A 224 3.24 4.92 -5.66
CA ARG A 224 4.39 4.60 -4.81
C ARG A 224 4.44 3.14 -4.38
N LEU A 225 3.32 2.46 -4.39
CA LEU A 225 3.18 1.09 -3.93
C LEU A 225 2.10 0.38 -4.73
N ILE A 226 2.29 -0.91 -4.96
CA ILE A 226 1.26 -1.84 -5.39
C ILE A 226 1.13 -2.92 -4.33
N HIS A 227 -0.07 -3.07 -3.76
CA HIS A 227 -0.45 -4.30 -3.09
C HIS A 227 -0.85 -5.30 -4.17
N LEU A 228 0.00 -6.32 -4.34
CA LEU A 228 -0.21 -7.33 -5.38
C LEU A 228 -0.92 -8.53 -4.79
N ASN A 229 -2.21 -8.60 -4.96
CA ASN A 229 -3.09 -9.64 -4.43
C ASN A 229 -3.95 -10.22 -5.54
N ASP A 230 -4.18 -11.53 -5.51
CA ASP A 230 -5.25 -12.13 -6.30
C ASP A 230 -6.59 -12.00 -5.57
N SER A 231 -7.71 -12.21 -6.25
CA SER A 231 -9.04 -12.06 -5.68
C SER A 231 -9.81 -13.36 -5.64
N LYS A 232 -10.42 -13.68 -4.48
CA LYS A 232 -11.40 -14.78 -4.37
C LYS A 232 -12.71 -14.50 -5.09
N LYS A 233 -12.98 -13.24 -5.41
CA LYS A 233 -14.27 -12.78 -5.93
C LYS A 233 -14.13 -12.30 -7.36
N PRO A 234 -15.22 -12.38 -8.16
CA PRO A 234 -15.18 -11.90 -9.53
C PRO A 234 -15.06 -10.38 -9.61
N MET A 235 -14.66 -9.90 -10.79
CA MET A 235 -14.58 -8.48 -11.10
C MET A 235 -15.93 -7.76 -10.82
N GLY A 236 -15.83 -6.60 -10.19
CA GLY A 236 -17.01 -5.79 -9.87
C GLY A 236 -17.86 -6.32 -8.72
N SER A 237 -17.32 -7.25 -7.92
CA SER A 237 -18.04 -7.84 -6.79
C SER A 237 -18.27 -6.87 -5.61
N GLY A 238 -17.45 -5.83 -5.49
CA GLY A 238 -17.46 -4.95 -4.32
C GLY A 238 -17.09 -5.68 -3.02
N VAL A 239 -16.22 -6.68 -3.07
CA VAL A 239 -15.86 -7.50 -1.90
C VAL A 239 -14.35 -7.65 -1.80
N ASP A 240 -13.80 -7.21 -0.67
CA ASP A 240 -12.40 -7.40 -0.34
C ASP A 240 -12.15 -8.80 0.20
N ARG A 241 -11.58 -9.67 -0.64
CA ARG A 241 -11.16 -11.04 -0.25
C ARG A 241 -9.96 -11.46 -1.09
N HIS A 242 -8.78 -11.31 -0.51
CA HIS A 242 -7.50 -11.70 -1.11
C HIS A 242 -7.40 -13.22 -1.26
N GLU A 243 -6.72 -13.64 -2.33
CA GLU A 243 -6.33 -15.03 -2.59
C GLU A 243 -4.83 -15.13 -2.82
N HIS A 244 -4.30 -16.34 -2.76
CA HIS A 244 -2.92 -16.62 -3.14
C HIS A 244 -2.66 -16.31 -4.60
N ILE A 245 -1.44 -15.89 -4.91
CA ILE A 245 -1.02 -15.46 -6.25
C ILE A 245 -1.25 -16.58 -7.28
N GLY A 246 -2.13 -16.30 -8.24
CA GLY A 246 -2.48 -17.20 -9.32
C GLY A 246 -3.61 -18.19 -9.00
N GLU A 247 -4.11 -18.24 -7.76
CA GLU A 247 -5.16 -19.17 -7.32
C GLU A 247 -6.56 -18.53 -7.29
N GLY A 248 -6.64 -17.22 -7.55
CA GLY A 248 -7.90 -16.47 -7.57
C GLY A 248 -8.49 -16.25 -8.95
N THR A 249 -9.42 -15.31 -9.02
CA THR A 249 -10.19 -14.98 -10.24
C THR A 249 -9.46 -14.02 -11.18
N ILE A 250 -8.46 -13.27 -10.71
CA ILE A 250 -7.53 -12.54 -11.56
C ILE A 250 -6.63 -13.55 -12.27
N GLY A 251 -6.11 -14.53 -11.52
CA GLY A 251 -5.35 -15.68 -11.98
C GLY A 251 -3.96 -15.33 -12.52
N GLU A 252 -3.16 -16.38 -12.76
CA GLU A 252 -1.76 -16.22 -13.22
C GLU A 252 -1.63 -15.32 -14.45
N LYS A 253 -2.46 -15.53 -15.48
CA LYS A 253 -2.37 -14.76 -16.73
C LYS A 253 -2.72 -13.29 -16.55
N GLY A 254 -3.70 -12.99 -15.69
CA GLY A 254 -4.08 -11.61 -15.37
C GLY A 254 -2.97 -10.90 -14.61
N LEU A 255 -2.48 -11.52 -13.55
CA LEU A 255 -1.38 -10.99 -12.75
C LEU A 255 -0.08 -10.86 -13.54
N GLN A 256 0.27 -11.83 -14.40
CA GLN A 256 1.43 -11.73 -15.27
C GLN A 256 1.34 -10.52 -16.20
N ARG A 257 0.18 -10.32 -16.85
CA ARG A 257 -0.04 -9.18 -17.75
C ARG A 257 0.08 -7.85 -17.00
N PHE A 258 -0.47 -7.77 -15.78
CA PHE A 258 -0.34 -6.61 -14.91
C PHE A 258 1.13 -6.33 -14.56
N LEU A 259 1.86 -7.37 -14.12
CA LEU A 259 3.27 -7.26 -13.69
C LEU A 259 4.20 -6.81 -14.80
N LEU A 260 3.96 -7.29 -16.04
CA LEU A 260 4.77 -6.98 -17.21
C LEU A 260 4.34 -5.68 -17.92
N HIS A 261 3.24 -5.05 -17.51
CA HIS A 261 2.80 -3.79 -18.11
C HIS A 261 3.77 -2.65 -17.75
N PRO A 262 4.33 -1.92 -18.75
CA PRO A 262 5.41 -0.95 -18.52
C PRO A 262 5.08 0.15 -17.51
N PHE A 263 3.80 0.51 -17.38
CA PHE A 263 3.36 1.53 -16.42
C PHE A 263 3.50 1.09 -14.96
N PHE A 264 3.42 -0.22 -14.67
CA PHE A 264 3.44 -0.76 -13.31
C PHE A 264 4.75 -1.46 -12.95
N SER A 265 5.64 -1.70 -13.91
CA SER A 265 6.78 -2.61 -13.79
C SER A 265 7.89 -2.15 -12.82
N ASP A 266 7.98 -0.85 -12.52
CA ASP A 266 9.02 -0.25 -11.67
C ASP A 266 8.54 0.10 -10.25
N VAL A 267 7.26 -0.13 -9.94
CA VAL A 267 6.66 0.19 -8.65
C VAL A 267 6.92 -0.95 -7.64
N PRO A 268 7.32 -0.66 -6.39
CA PRO A 268 7.45 -1.66 -5.34
C PRO A 268 6.19 -2.49 -5.14
N LEU A 269 6.36 -3.78 -4.84
CA LEU A 269 5.28 -4.73 -4.59
C LEU A 269 5.27 -5.21 -3.14
N ILE A 270 4.11 -5.19 -2.52
CA ILE A 270 3.83 -5.86 -1.25
C ILE A 270 2.69 -6.85 -1.44
N LEU A 271 2.86 -8.07 -0.90
CA LEU A 271 1.82 -9.09 -0.88
C LEU A 271 1.10 -9.05 0.46
N GLU A 272 -0.23 -9.10 0.41
CA GLU A 272 -1.13 -9.23 1.58
C GLU A 272 -2.01 -10.46 1.44
N THR A 273 -1.45 -11.52 0.87
CA THR A 273 -2.14 -12.78 0.62
C THR A 273 -2.51 -13.49 1.93
N PRO A 274 -3.51 -14.39 1.92
CA PRO A 274 -3.84 -15.19 3.09
C PRO A 274 -2.60 -15.90 3.65
N LYS A 275 -2.45 -15.91 4.98
CA LYS A 275 -1.29 -16.48 5.65
C LYS A 275 -1.71 -17.39 6.79
N HIS A 276 -1.42 -18.69 6.64
CA HIS A 276 -1.57 -19.72 7.66
C HIS A 276 -0.20 -20.14 8.21
N SER A 277 0.85 -19.99 7.42
CA SER A 277 2.24 -20.28 7.76
C SER A 277 3.21 -19.38 6.98
N ASP A 278 4.48 -19.36 7.38
CA ASP A 278 5.53 -18.61 6.65
C ASP A 278 5.81 -19.23 5.25
N GLU A 279 5.43 -20.50 5.03
CA GLU A 279 5.54 -21.13 3.71
C GLU A 279 4.57 -20.52 2.68
N ASP A 280 3.44 -19.95 3.12
CA ASP A 280 2.52 -19.26 2.23
C ASP A 280 3.17 -18.02 1.59
N ASP A 281 3.88 -17.21 2.37
CA ASP A 281 4.65 -16.07 1.85
C ASP A 281 5.74 -16.55 0.86
N ARG A 282 6.51 -17.59 1.23
CA ARG A 282 7.55 -18.16 0.34
C ARG A 282 6.96 -18.64 -0.98
N ARG A 283 5.81 -19.32 -0.95
CA ARG A 283 5.10 -19.80 -2.13
C ARG A 283 4.66 -18.64 -3.02
N ASN A 284 4.01 -17.62 -2.45
CA ASN A 284 3.53 -16.46 -3.20
C ASN A 284 4.69 -15.67 -3.82
N LEU A 285 5.78 -15.43 -3.08
CA LEU A 285 6.99 -14.77 -3.61
C LEU A 285 7.61 -15.57 -4.76
N ARG A 286 7.70 -16.91 -4.66
CA ARG A 286 8.17 -17.78 -5.76
C ARG A 286 7.26 -17.68 -6.98
N ASN A 287 5.93 -17.63 -6.78
CA ASN A 287 4.99 -17.49 -7.87
C ASN A 287 5.18 -16.17 -8.62
N ILE A 288 5.37 -15.05 -7.89
CA ILE A 288 5.67 -13.76 -8.53
C ILE A 288 6.95 -13.81 -9.34
N LYS A 289 8.05 -14.35 -8.76
CA LYS A 289 9.34 -14.47 -9.47
C LYS A 289 9.18 -15.28 -10.78
N LYS A 290 8.35 -16.33 -10.80
CA LYS A 290 8.03 -17.09 -12.01
C LYS A 290 7.19 -16.32 -13.05
N LEU A 291 6.29 -15.44 -12.59
CA LEU A 291 5.45 -14.63 -13.49
C LEU A 291 6.22 -13.51 -14.19
N ILE A 292 7.30 -13.06 -13.57
CA ILE A 292 8.15 -11.97 -14.12
C ILE A 292 9.24 -12.53 -15.05
N GLY A 293 9.67 -13.78 -14.87
CA GLY A 293 10.71 -14.48 -15.63
C GLY A 293 12.01 -14.50 -14.87
#